data_f6aefefc6432f04eee082f63fcaba01f
#
_entry.id   f6aefefc6432f04eee082f63fcaba01f
#
_cell.length_a   1.000
_cell.length_b   1.000
_cell.length_c   1.000
_cell.angle_alpha   90.00
_cell.angle_beta   90.00
_cell.angle_gamma   90.00
#
_symmetry.space_group_name_H-M   'P 1'
#
loop_
_entity.id
_entity.type
_entity.pdbx_description
1 polymer ?
#
loop_
_entity_poly.entity_id
_entity_poly.type
_entity_poly.pdbx_seq_one_letter_code
_entity_poly.pdbx_strand_id
1 'polypeptide(L)'
;MILSTGAELRVTGPTSRYALVCTNGGQARETEGTWSASVEWLVGRLAPRLPDVGFAEVRYRVKSWRRLDSCFADARAAVSEVDAPRMLLLGFSMGGAVSIATADERGVEGVVGLAPWIPDELDVGSLRGKSLTVFHGALDRWLPGVPGVSPRHSRKGFERARAAGAAGRYVVIPGAVHGIALRSPWGGLVTLPRADRWADLVEAELRRWAETPPGAG
;
A
#
# COMPACT_ATOMS: atom_id res chain seq x y z
N MET A 1 -2.93 -12.70 13.54
CA MET A 1 -4.08 -12.51 14.45
C MET A 1 -5.34 -12.23 13.64
N ILE A 2 -6.54 -12.45 14.20
CA ILE A 2 -7.82 -12.14 13.58
C ILE A 2 -8.30 -10.80 14.12
N LEU A 3 -8.66 -9.88 13.22
CA LEU A 3 -9.20 -8.57 13.55
C LEU A 3 -10.70 -8.62 13.93
N SER A 4 -11.22 -7.55 14.51
CA SER A 4 -12.65 -7.43 14.88
C SER A 4 -13.62 -7.61 13.71
N THR A 5 -13.18 -7.33 12.48
CA THR A 5 -13.95 -7.56 11.24
C THR A 5 -13.95 -9.01 10.79
N GLY A 6 -13.04 -9.85 11.29
CA GLY A 6 -12.74 -11.18 10.79
C GLY A 6 -11.65 -11.24 9.71
N ALA A 7 -11.06 -10.11 9.31
CA ALA A 7 -9.85 -10.06 8.51
C ALA A 7 -8.64 -10.54 9.30
N GLU A 8 -7.54 -10.80 8.63
CA GLU A 8 -6.31 -11.25 9.28
C GLU A 8 -5.22 -10.18 9.19
N LEU A 9 -4.44 -10.07 10.26
CA LEU A 9 -3.28 -9.21 10.36
C LEU A 9 -2.03 -10.06 10.69
N ARG A 10 -0.95 -9.83 9.94
CA ARG A 10 0.37 -10.40 10.21
C ARG A 10 1.34 -9.26 10.45
N VAL A 11 2.02 -9.27 11.61
CA VAL A 11 2.95 -8.23 12.00
C VAL A 11 4.37 -8.79 12.01
N THR A 12 5.31 -8.05 11.42
CA THR A 12 6.74 -8.34 11.41
C THR A 12 7.50 -7.13 11.96
N GLY A 13 8.28 -7.29 12.98
CA GLY A 13 9.01 -6.22 13.66
C GLY A 13 8.18 -5.46 14.71
N PRO A 14 8.78 -4.45 15.39
CA PRO A 14 8.13 -3.69 16.46
C PRO A 14 7.21 -2.60 15.91
N THR A 15 6.04 -2.42 16.50
CA THR A 15 5.09 -1.34 16.15
C THR A 15 5.07 -0.19 17.16
N SER A 16 5.92 -0.24 18.19
CA SER A 16 5.89 0.70 19.31
C SER A 16 6.22 2.16 18.96
N ARG A 17 6.84 2.41 17.80
CA ARG A 17 7.22 3.75 17.35
C ARG A 17 6.76 4.04 15.93
N TYR A 18 7.09 3.18 14.99
CA TYR A 18 6.81 3.31 13.57
C TYR A 18 6.12 2.07 13.02
N ALA A 19 5.09 2.24 12.22
CA ALA A 19 4.50 1.12 11.51
C ALA A 19 4.17 1.46 10.05
N LEU A 20 4.30 0.45 9.18
CA LEU A 20 3.83 0.43 7.81
C LEU A 20 2.68 -0.57 7.70
N VAL A 21 1.45 -0.08 7.60
CA VAL A 21 0.28 -0.93 7.39
C VAL A 21 0.09 -1.16 5.90
N CYS A 22 0.18 -2.41 5.47
CA CYS A 22 0.21 -2.82 4.07
C CYS A 22 -1.14 -3.36 3.62
N THR A 23 -1.75 -2.71 2.64
CA THR A 23 -3.02 -3.08 2.01
C THR A 23 -2.82 -3.63 0.60
N ASN A 24 -3.64 -4.61 0.23
CA ASN A 24 -3.41 -5.48 -0.92
C ASN A 24 -4.19 -5.07 -2.17
N GLY A 25 -3.75 -5.58 -3.32
CA GLY A 25 -4.50 -5.56 -4.56
C GLY A 25 -5.80 -6.36 -4.50
N GLY A 26 -6.67 -6.15 -5.47
CA GLY A 26 -7.97 -6.81 -5.59
C GLY A 26 -8.22 -7.39 -6.97
N GLN A 27 -9.43 -7.93 -7.15
CA GLN A 27 -9.94 -8.46 -8.41
C GLN A 27 -11.43 -8.21 -8.57
N ALA A 28 -11.99 -8.51 -9.76
CA ALA A 28 -13.41 -8.27 -10.03
C ALA A 28 -14.34 -9.26 -9.30
N ARG A 29 -13.89 -10.49 -9.09
CA ARG A 29 -14.67 -11.52 -8.40
C ARG A 29 -14.55 -11.33 -6.90
N GLU A 30 -15.65 -11.56 -6.19
CA GLU A 30 -15.65 -11.65 -4.74
C GLU A 30 -15.04 -12.99 -4.33
N THR A 31 -13.81 -12.96 -3.84
CA THR A 31 -13.10 -14.15 -3.35
C THR A 31 -12.54 -13.87 -1.98
N GLU A 32 -12.29 -14.93 -1.26
CA GLU A 32 -11.56 -14.85 0.01
C GLU A 32 -10.22 -14.12 -0.19
N GLY A 33 -9.83 -13.33 0.79
CA GLY A 33 -8.56 -12.62 0.79
C GLY A 33 -7.37 -13.56 0.78
N THR A 34 -6.29 -13.10 0.19
CA THR A 34 -5.01 -13.82 0.15
C THR A 34 -3.89 -12.86 0.57
N TRP A 35 -2.80 -13.38 1.11
CA TRP A 35 -1.59 -12.60 1.31
C TRP A 35 -1.03 -12.17 -0.06
N SER A 36 -0.61 -10.92 -0.17
CA SER A 36 -0.03 -10.38 -1.41
C SER A 36 1.41 -10.83 -1.57
N ALA A 37 1.72 -11.55 -2.64
CA ALA A 37 3.09 -11.95 -2.94
C ALA A 37 4.05 -10.75 -3.05
N SER A 38 3.58 -9.64 -3.64
CA SER A 38 4.38 -8.41 -3.76
C SER A 38 4.68 -7.75 -2.42
N VAL A 39 3.68 -7.68 -1.52
CA VAL A 39 3.85 -7.11 -0.19
C VAL A 39 4.71 -8.03 0.69
N GLU A 40 4.44 -9.33 0.68
CA GLU A 40 5.19 -10.32 1.44
C GLU A 40 6.69 -10.31 1.06
N TRP A 41 6.99 -10.28 -0.24
CA TRP A 41 8.37 -10.17 -0.71
C TRP A 41 9.02 -8.85 -0.24
N LEU A 42 8.29 -7.74 -0.35
CA LEU A 42 8.78 -6.43 0.06
C LEU A 42 9.05 -6.36 1.55
N VAL A 43 8.15 -6.86 2.39
CA VAL A 43 8.33 -6.94 3.85
C VAL A 43 9.54 -7.81 4.19
N GLY A 44 9.67 -9.00 3.58
CA GLY A 44 10.84 -9.86 3.78
C GLY A 44 12.17 -9.19 3.41
N ARG A 45 12.15 -8.28 2.42
CA ARG A 45 13.33 -7.53 1.98
C ARG A 45 13.65 -6.34 2.90
N LEU A 46 12.63 -5.65 3.42
CA LEU A 46 12.77 -4.40 4.18
C LEU A 46 12.91 -4.59 5.69
N ALA A 47 12.20 -5.54 6.28
CA ALA A 47 12.21 -5.72 7.74
C ALA A 47 13.61 -5.90 8.34
N PRO A 48 14.55 -6.68 7.74
CA PRO A 48 15.91 -6.78 8.24
C PRO A 48 16.73 -5.48 8.14
N ARG A 49 16.33 -4.56 7.24
CA ARG A 49 17.03 -3.30 6.97
C ARG A 49 16.47 -2.11 7.76
N LEU A 50 15.27 -2.27 8.29
CA LEU A 50 14.51 -1.25 9.03
C LEU A 50 14.00 -1.83 10.36
N PRO A 51 14.92 -2.19 11.28
CA PRO A 51 14.58 -2.93 12.50
C PRO A 51 13.65 -2.16 13.45
N ASP A 52 13.56 -0.83 13.33
CA ASP A 52 12.69 0.02 14.15
C ASP A 52 11.28 0.21 13.56
N VAL A 53 10.99 -0.36 12.38
CA VAL A 53 9.70 -0.24 11.71
C VAL A 53 8.95 -1.57 11.78
N GLY A 54 7.73 -1.54 12.31
CA GLY A 54 6.81 -2.66 12.23
C GLY A 54 6.11 -2.70 10.87
N PHE A 55 6.00 -3.88 10.29
CA PHE A 55 5.29 -4.12 9.02
C PHE A 55 4.04 -4.93 9.32
N ALA A 56 2.87 -4.35 9.06
CA ALA A 56 1.58 -4.95 9.34
C ALA A 56 0.85 -5.25 8.02
N GLU A 57 0.80 -6.51 7.63
CA GLU A 57 0.16 -6.95 6.38
C GLU A 57 -1.31 -7.33 6.64
N VAL A 58 -2.22 -6.79 5.84
CA VAL A 58 -3.66 -7.05 5.95
C VAL A 58 -4.08 -8.11 4.92
N ARG A 59 -4.75 -9.16 5.39
CA ARG A 59 -5.48 -10.10 4.55
C ARG A 59 -6.97 -9.81 4.70
N TYR A 60 -7.59 -9.24 3.66
CA TYR A 60 -9.01 -8.92 3.68
C TYR A 60 -9.88 -10.17 3.82
N ARG A 61 -11.08 -10.03 4.37
CA ARG A 61 -12.11 -11.08 4.30
C ARG A 61 -12.52 -11.36 2.86
N VAL A 62 -12.79 -10.29 2.10
CA VAL A 62 -13.16 -10.37 0.68
C VAL A 62 -12.24 -9.48 -0.13
N LYS A 63 -11.59 -10.05 -1.12
CA LYS A 63 -10.62 -9.38 -2.00
C LYS A 63 -11.28 -8.99 -3.32
N SER A 64 -12.03 -7.87 -3.31
CA SER A 64 -12.72 -7.41 -4.52
C SER A 64 -12.87 -5.89 -4.54
N TRP A 65 -12.63 -5.27 -5.71
CA TRP A 65 -12.94 -3.85 -5.89
C TRP A 65 -14.45 -3.55 -5.94
N ARG A 66 -15.32 -4.58 -6.02
CA ARG A 66 -16.76 -4.43 -5.87
C ARG A 66 -17.22 -4.36 -4.41
N ARG A 67 -16.34 -4.68 -3.50
CA ARG A 67 -16.57 -4.69 -2.05
C ARG A 67 -15.51 -3.85 -1.32
N LEU A 68 -15.24 -2.64 -1.86
CA LEU A 68 -14.29 -1.71 -1.25
C LEU A 68 -14.66 -1.32 0.18
N ASP A 69 -15.95 -1.19 0.47
CA ASP A 69 -16.48 -0.95 1.81
C ASP A 69 -15.96 -1.97 2.84
N SER A 70 -15.98 -3.25 2.48
CA SER A 70 -15.42 -4.32 3.31
C SER A 70 -13.89 -4.19 3.47
N CYS A 71 -13.18 -3.87 2.39
CA CYS A 71 -11.72 -3.67 2.44
C CYS A 71 -11.34 -2.43 3.28
N PHE A 72 -12.14 -1.36 3.22
CA PHE A 72 -11.94 -0.17 4.07
C PHE A 72 -12.13 -0.52 5.54
N ALA A 73 -13.19 -1.25 5.88
CA ALA A 73 -13.43 -1.68 7.26
C ALA A 73 -12.28 -2.56 7.79
N ASP A 74 -11.78 -3.49 6.96
CA ASP A 74 -10.68 -4.38 7.33
C ASP A 74 -9.36 -3.60 7.53
N ALA A 75 -9.09 -2.60 6.70
CA ALA A 75 -7.90 -1.75 6.83
C ALA A 75 -7.98 -0.83 8.07
N ARG A 76 -9.16 -0.23 8.35
CA ARG A 76 -9.38 0.57 9.56
C ARG A 76 -9.19 -0.25 10.82
N ALA A 77 -9.72 -1.47 10.86
CA ALA A 77 -9.50 -2.39 11.97
C ALA A 77 -8.02 -2.74 12.16
N ALA A 78 -7.26 -2.90 11.05
CA ALA A 78 -5.83 -3.14 11.13
C ALA A 78 -5.04 -1.93 11.66
N VAL A 79 -5.37 -0.71 11.22
CA VAL A 79 -4.75 0.52 11.74
C VAL A 79 -5.02 0.68 13.23
N SER A 80 -6.27 0.45 13.65
CA SER A 80 -6.65 0.51 15.07
C SER A 80 -5.95 -0.55 15.94
N GLU A 81 -5.73 -1.75 15.40
CA GLU A 81 -5.05 -2.84 16.11
C GLU A 81 -3.55 -2.58 16.26
N VAL A 82 -2.92 -2.02 15.21
CA VAL A 82 -1.49 -1.66 15.22
C VAL A 82 -1.20 -0.53 16.21
N ASP A 83 -2.07 0.46 16.25
CA ASP A 83 -2.06 1.64 17.15
C ASP A 83 -0.66 2.25 17.38
N ALA A 84 0.17 2.28 16.36
CA ALA A 84 1.50 2.88 16.44
C ALA A 84 1.40 4.42 16.49
N PRO A 85 2.27 5.12 17.23
CA PRO A 85 2.27 6.59 17.30
C PRO A 85 2.41 7.26 15.93
N ARG A 86 3.19 6.66 15.03
CA ARG A 86 3.40 7.15 13.67
C ARG A 86 3.23 6.01 12.67
N MET A 87 2.37 6.20 11.68
CA MET A 87 2.08 5.20 10.66
C MET A 87 2.13 5.78 9.25
N LEU A 88 2.66 4.98 8.33
CA LEU A 88 2.37 5.11 6.91
C LEU A 88 1.50 3.94 6.47
N LEU A 89 0.65 4.18 5.49
CA LEU A 89 -0.06 3.11 4.80
C LEU A 89 0.64 2.81 3.48
N LEU A 90 0.82 1.53 3.17
CA LEU A 90 1.32 1.10 1.86
C LEU A 90 0.20 0.41 1.10
N GLY A 91 -0.19 0.98 -0.03
CA GLY A 91 -1.27 0.46 -0.86
C GLY A 91 -0.79 -0.09 -2.19
N PHE A 92 -0.89 -1.40 -2.40
CA PHE A 92 -0.59 -2.02 -3.69
C PHE A 92 -1.86 -2.13 -4.55
N SER A 93 -1.85 -1.60 -5.77
CA SER A 93 -2.96 -1.70 -6.74
C SER A 93 -4.29 -1.16 -6.14
N MET A 94 -5.34 -1.98 -6.00
CA MET A 94 -6.59 -1.63 -5.29
C MET A 94 -6.31 -1.15 -3.85
N GLY A 95 -5.28 -1.68 -3.19
CA GLY A 95 -4.86 -1.22 -1.88
C GLY A 95 -4.51 0.27 -1.84
N GLY A 96 -4.19 0.89 -2.98
CA GLY A 96 -4.03 2.35 -3.07
C GLY A 96 -5.30 3.09 -2.70
N ALA A 97 -6.46 2.68 -3.25
CA ALA A 97 -7.76 3.24 -2.87
C ALA A 97 -8.08 2.98 -1.40
N VAL A 98 -7.78 1.76 -0.92
CA VAL A 98 -8.03 1.38 0.48
C VAL A 98 -7.18 2.21 1.44
N SER A 99 -5.87 2.36 1.18
CA SER A 99 -4.98 3.18 2.00
C SER A 99 -5.41 4.66 2.02
N ILE A 100 -5.80 5.21 0.87
CA ILE A 100 -6.28 6.60 0.80
C ILE A 100 -7.55 6.76 1.63
N ALA A 101 -8.54 5.87 1.48
CA ALA A 101 -9.79 5.94 2.24
C ALA A 101 -9.62 5.73 3.76
N THR A 102 -8.47 5.22 4.19
CA THR A 102 -8.14 4.94 5.59
C THR A 102 -7.13 5.95 6.14
N ALA A 103 -6.66 6.89 5.31
CA ALA A 103 -5.60 7.81 5.69
C ALA A 103 -6.01 8.82 6.78
N ASP A 104 -7.31 9.02 7.05
CA ASP A 104 -7.84 9.86 8.11
C ASP A 104 -7.70 9.28 9.51
N GLU A 105 -7.34 7.99 9.64
CA GLU A 105 -7.16 7.34 10.95
C GLU A 105 -6.01 7.97 11.76
N ARG A 106 -6.15 7.88 13.09
CA ARG A 106 -5.18 8.41 14.05
C ARG A 106 -3.80 7.80 13.84
N GLY A 107 -2.75 8.59 13.92
CA GLY A 107 -1.36 8.16 13.74
C GLY A 107 -0.92 8.00 12.29
N VAL A 108 -1.84 8.02 11.32
CA VAL A 108 -1.50 7.93 9.90
C VAL A 108 -1.00 9.28 9.38
N GLU A 109 0.24 9.33 8.91
CA GLU A 109 0.90 10.54 8.39
C GLU A 109 0.94 10.60 6.85
N GLY A 110 0.69 9.48 6.18
CA GLY A 110 0.69 9.45 4.72
C GLY A 110 0.49 8.07 4.11
N VAL A 111 0.54 8.06 2.78
CA VAL A 111 0.35 6.86 1.97
C VAL A 111 1.50 6.68 0.98
N VAL A 112 2.01 5.46 0.88
CA VAL A 112 2.92 5.00 -0.17
C VAL A 112 2.13 4.10 -1.12
N GLY A 113 1.87 4.58 -2.33
CA GLY A 113 1.15 3.84 -3.36
C GLY A 113 2.09 3.08 -4.29
N LEU A 114 1.93 1.77 -4.39
CA LEU A 114 2.64 0.91 -5.34
C LEU A 114 1.69 0.57 -6.49
N ALA A 115 1.91 1.17 -7.68
CA ALA A 115 1.00 1.08 -8.82
C ALA A 115 -0.48 1.29 -8.40
N PRO A 116 -0.81 2.34 -7.61
CA PRO A 116 -2.09 2.46 -6.93
C PRO A 116 -3.23 2.68 -7.93
N TRP A 117 -4.34 1.99 -7.73
CA TRP A 117 -5.61 2.32 -8.34
C TRP A 117 -6.29 3.41 -7.51
N ILE A 118 -6.55 4.56 -8.13
CA ILE A 118 -7.17 5.73 -7.49
C ILE A 118 -8.37 6.14 -8.36
N PRO A 119 -9.54 5.51 -8.21
CA PRO A 119 -10.70 5.78 -9.04
C PRO A 119 -11.22 7.22 -8.86
N ASP A 120 -11.89 7.74 -9.88
CA ASP A 120 -12.34 9.14 -9.91
C ASP A 120 -13.36 9.44 -8.80
N GLU A 121 -14.14 8.45 -8.39
CA GLU A 121 -15.16 8.54 -7.35
C GLU A 121 -14.58 8.49 -5.92
N LEU A 122 -13.31 8.09 -5.77
CA LEU A 122 -12.68 8.01 -4.45
C LEU A 122 -12.49 9.43 -3.88
N ASP A 123 -13.00 9.64 -2.67
CA ASP A 123 -12.65 10.83 -1.89
C ASP A 123 -11.18 10.78 -1.48
N VAL A 124 -10.43 11.77 -1.91
CA VAL A 124 -9.01 11.94 -1.59
C VAL A 124 -8.78 13.00 -0.50
N GLY A 125 -9.84 13.54 0.07
CA GLY A 125 -9.80 14.56 1.12
C GLY A 125 -9.14 14.09 2.42
N SER A 126 -9.16 12.79 2.69
CA SER A 126 -8.44 12.12 3.80
C SER A 126 -6.92 12.36 3.78
N LEU A 127 -6.36 12.75 2.63
CA LEU A 127 -4.94 13.06 2.45
C LEU A 127 -4.59 14.53 2.69
N ARG A 128 -5.54 15.38 3.04
CA ARG A 128 -5.27 16.81 3.30
C ARG A 128 -4.26 16.97 4.44
N GLY A 129 -3.16 17.69 4.18
CA GLY A 129 -2.07 17.86 5.13
C GLY A 129 -1.22 16.60 5.38
N LYS A 130 -1.40 15.54 4.57
CA LYS A 130 -0.63 14.30 4.66
C LYS A 130 0.19 14.06 3.39
N SER A 131 1.10 13.07 3.43
CA SER A 131 1.89 12.73 2.26
C SER A 131 1.26 11.65 1.40
N LEU A 132 1.42 11.78 0.07
CA LEU A 132 1.15 10.70 -0.90
C LEU A 132 2.38 10.53 -1.78
N THR A 133 3.14 9.47 -1.59
CA THR A 133 4.22 9.09 -2.49
C THR A 133 3.77 7.92 -3.36
N VAL A 134 3.86 8.09 -4.68
CA VAL A 134 3.48 7.05 -5.64
C VAL A 134 4.70 6.54 -6.39
N PHE A 135 4.88 5.23 -6.39
CA PHE A 135 5.80 4.49 -7.26
C PHE A 135 4.99 3.71 -8.29
N HIS A 136 5.34 3.80 -9.58
CA HIS A 136 4.57 3.18 -10.64
C HIS A 136 5.48 2.60 -11.73
N GLY A 137 5.22 1.36 -12.16
CA GLY A 137 5.97 0.73 -13.24
C GLY A 137 5.66 1.35 -14.60
N ALA A 138 6.67 1.70 -15.37
CA ALA A 138 6.49 2.29 -16.71
C ALA A 138 5.78 1.34 -17.70
N LEU A 139 5.90 0.03 -17.48
CA LEU A 139 5.30 -1.02 -18.31
C LEU A 139 4.00 -1.59 -17.72
N ASP A 140 3.45 -0.95 -16.68
CA ASP A 140 2.17 -1.32 -16.10
C ASP A 140 1.06 -0.98 -17.09
N ARG A 141 0.56 -2.02 -17.75
CA ARG A 141 -0.50 -1.94 -18.74
C ARG A 141 -1.54 -2.99 -18.43
N TRP A 142 -2.79 -2.69 -18.77
CA TRP A 142 -3.82 -3.69 -18.72
C TRP A 142 -3.52 -4.77 -19.79
N LEU A 143 -3.33 -5.99 -19.32
CA LEU A 143 -3.22 -7.18 -20.18
C LEU A 143 -4.44 -8.07 -19.92
N PRO A 144 -5.01 -8.75 -20.96
CA PRO A 144 -6.10 -9.70 -20.75
C PRO A 144 -5.76 -10.72 -19.67
N GLY A 145 -6.61 -10.83 -18.64
CA GLY A 145 -6.41 -11.74 -17.51
C GLY A 145 -5.47 -11.24 -16.40
N VAL A 146 -4.76 -10.13 -16.62
CA VAL A 146 -3.91 -9.48 -15.59
C VAL A 146 -4.35 -8.03 -15.46
N PRO A 147 -5.19 -7.70 -14.48
CA PRO A 147 -5.61 -6.31 -14.27
C PRO A 147 -4.42 -5.48 -13.78
N GLY A 148 -3.90 -4.61 -14.65
CA GLY A 148 -2.94 -3.58 -14.32
C GLY A 148 -3.62 -2.23 -14.09
N VAL A 149 -2.86 -1.25 -13.60
CA VAL A 149 -3.29 0.16 -13.48
C VAL A 149 -2.39 0.98 -14.39
N SER A 150 -2.98 1.73 -15.34
CA SER A 150 -2.13 2.57 -16.19
C SER A 150 -1.48 3.70 -15.39
N PRO A 151 -0.20 4.04 -15.65
CA PRO A 151 0.46 5.18 -15.02
C PRO A 151 -0.32 6.49 -15.18
N ARG A 152 -1.02 6.66 -16.31
CA ARG A 152 -1.85 7.85 -16.57
C ARG A 152 -3.04 7.93 -15.60
N HIS A 153 -3.73 6.82 -15.36
CA HIS A 153 -4.85 6.76 -14.41
C HIS A 153 -4.40 7.08 -12.99
N SER A 154 -3.36 6.40 -12.54
CA SER A 154 -2.79 6.60 -11.21
C SER A 154 -2.27 8.04 -11.01
N ARG A 155 -1.64 8.64 -12.05
CA ARG A 155 -1.17 10.03 -12.01
C ARG A 155 -2.34 11.01 -11.87
N LYS A 156 -3.44 10.81 -12.60
CA LYS A 156 -4.66 11.63 -12.46
C LYS A 156 -5.18 11.63 -11.02
N GLY A 157 -5.24 10.44 -10.38
CA GLY A 157 -5.62 10.32 -8.98
C GLY A 157 -4.64 11.02 -8.03
N PHE A 158 -3.34 10.91 -8.28
CA PHE A 158 -2.30 11.62 -7.52
C PHE A 158 -2.46 13.14 -7.64
N GLU A 159 -2.71 13.67 -8.84
CA GLU A 159 -2.90 15.10 -9.06
C GLU A 159 -4.17 15.63 -8.36
N ARG A 160 -5.25 14.84 -8.31
CA ARG A 160 -6.44 15.17 -7.51
C ARG A 160 -6.09 15.26 -6.02
N ALA A 161 -5.33 14.30 -5.48
CA ALA A 161 -4.89 14.33 -4.09
C ALA A 161 -4.01 15.56 -3.80
N ARG A 162 -3.12 15.92 -4.71
CA ARG A 162 -2.32 17.16 -4.63
C ARG A 162 -3.19 18.40 -4.59
N ALA A 163 -4.19 18.48 -5.46
CA ALA A 163 -5.15 19.58 -5.48
C ALA A 163 -6.00 19.67 -4.20
N ALA A 164 -6.24 18.52 -3.53
CA ALA A 164 -6.93 18.44 -2.24
C ALA A 164 -6.03 18.78 -1.03
N GLY A 165 -4.75 19.07 -1.25
CA GLY A 165 -3.79 19.48 -0.20
C GLY A 165 -2.86 18.38 0.31
N ALA A 166 -2.71 17.27 -0.41
CA ALA A 166 -1.68 16.27 -0.12
C ALA A 166 -0.29 16.80 -0.53
N ALA A 167 0.75 16.52 0.28
CA ALA A 167 2.14 16.65 -0.14
C ALA A 167 2.62 15.37 -0.83
N GLY A 168 3.81 15.37 -1.46
CA GLY A 168 4.46 14.15 -1.93
C GLY A 168 4.90 14.16 -3.40
N ARG A 169 5.18 12.97 -3.94
CA ARG A 169 5.80 12.81 -5.25
C ARG A 169 5.28 11.60 -6.02
N TYR A 170 5.41 11.66 -7.34
CA TYR A 170 5.07 10.58 -8.25
C TYR A 170 6.32 10.15 -9.02
N VAL A 171 6.73 8.89 -8.88
CA VAL A 171 7.95 8.33 -9.48
C VAL A 171 7.57 7.19 -10.41
N VAL A 172 8.01 7.28 -11.68
CA VAL A 172 7.88 6.19 -12.64
C VAL A 172 9.16 5.35 -12.64
N ILE A 173 9.01 4.03 -12.58
CA ILE A 173 10.12 3.07 -12.55
C ILE A 173 10.30 2.48 -13.98
N PRO A 174 11.37 2.85 -14.72
CA PRO A 174 11.61 2.30 -16.04
C PRO A 174 11.76 0.77 -16.02
N GLY A 175 11.07 0.10 -16.93
CA GLY A 175 11.14 -1.36 -17.09
C GLY A 175 10.41 -2.17 -16.02
N ALA A 176 9.74 -1.53 -15.05
CA ALA A 176 8.89 -2.22 -14.07
C ALA A 176 7.48 -2.45 -14.64
N VAL A 177 6.88 -3.56 -14.23
CA VAL A 177 5.51 -3.97 -14.54
C VAL A 177 4.59 -3.77 -13.33
N HIS A 178 3.33 -4.23 -13.43
CA HIS A 178 2.40 -4.23 -12.30
C HIS A 178 2.78 -5.29 -11.27
N GLY A 179 3.26 -4.87 -10.12
CA GLY A 179 3.67 -5.76 -9.03
C GLY A 179 5.18 -5.99 -8.92
N ILE A 180 5.55 -6.64 -7.84
CA ILE A 180 6.95 -6.87 -7.43
C ILE A 180 7.27 -8.36 -7.46
N ALA A 181 6.34 -9.21 -7.01
CA ALA A 181 6.47 -10.65 -7.01
C ALA A 181 5.13 -11.34 -7.26
N LEU A 182 5.19 -12.58 -7.74
CA LEU A 182 4.07 -13.50 -7.90
C LEU A 182 4.31 -14.73 -7.02
N ARG A 183 3.22 -15.42 -6.67
CA ARG A 183 3.30 -16.72 -6.00
C ARG A 183 3.31 -17.82 -7.06
N SER A 184 4.35 -18.65 -7.01
CA SER A 184 4.43 -19.83 -7.86
C SER A 184 3.39 -20.89 -7.47
N PRO A 185 3.06 -21.84 -8.35
CA PRO A 185 2.17 -22.97 -8.00
C PRO A 185 2.65 -23.82 -6.80
N TRP A 186 3.94 -23.80 -6.53
CA TRP A 186 4.55 -24.50 -5.39
C TRP A 186 4.70 -23.63 -4.13
N GLY A 187 4.06 -22.45 -4.08
CA GLY A 187 4.01 -21.55 -2.93
C GLY A 187 5.20 -20.60 -2.78
N GLY A 188 6.27 -20.75 -3.55
CA GLY A 188 7.43 -19.85 -3.52
C GLY A 188 7.13 -18.47 -4.15
N LEU A 189 7.91 -17.45 -3.77
CA LEU A 189 7.83 -16.12 -4.37
C LEU A 189 8.79 -16.03 -5.56
N VAL A 190 8.27 -15.54 -6.69
CA VAL A 190 9.04 -15.27 -7.92
C VAL A 190 9.00 -13.78 -8.19
N THR A 191 10.17 -13.14 -8.23
CA THR A 191 10.29 -11.71 -8.47
C THR A 191 9.99 -11.32 -9.91
N LEU A 192 9.38 -10.17 -10.06
CA LEU A 192 9.13 -9.53 -11.35
C LEU A 192 10.27 -8.54 -11.68
N PRO A 193 10.36 -8.07 -12.94
CA PRO A 193 11.39 -7.11 -13.33
C PRO A 193 11.39 -5.86 -12.43
N ARG A 194 12.60 -5.46 -12.01
CA ARG A 194 12.82 -4.29 -11.15
C ARG A 194 12.33 -4.43 -9.70
N ALA A 195 12.11 -5.63 -9.19
CA ALA A 195 11.70 -5.85 -7.80
C ALA A 195 12.60 -5.12 -6.80
N ASP A 196 13.92 -5.23 -6.91
CA ASP A 196 14.85 -4.54 -6.01
C ASP A 196 14.70 -3.01 -6.09
N ARG A 197 14.43 -2.45 -7.29
CA ARG A 197 14.21 -1.00 -7.43
C ARG A 197 12.96 -0.51 -6.70
N TRP A 198 11.90 -1.32 -6.67
CA TRP A 198 10.72 -1.03 -5.85
C TRP A 198 11.10 -1.00 -4.36
N ALA A 199 11.84 -2.01 -3.89
CA ALA A 199 12.27 -2.09 -2.49
C ALA A 199 13.17 -0.90 -2.09
N ASP A 200 14.16 -0.55 -2.90
CA ASP A 200 15.06 0.59 -2.65
C ASP A 200 14.30 1.92 -2.53
N LEU A 201 13.29 2.13 -3.39
CA LEU A 201 12.47 3.35 -3.36
C LEU A 201 11.58 3.41 -2.11
N VAL A 202 10.98 2.28 -1.72
CA VAL A 202 10.17 2.21 -0.50
C VAL A 202 11.07 2.38 0.74
N GLU A 203 12.23 1.73 0.78
CA GLU A 203 13.19 1.89 1.87
C GLU A 203 13.62 3.35 2.04
N ALA A 204 13.99 4.01 0.94
CA ALA A 204 14.38 5.43 0.97
C ALA A 204 13.23 6.34 1.46
N GLU A 205 11.99 6.00 1.12
CA GLU A 205 10.82 6.74 1.59
C GLU A 205 10.60 6.56 3.09
N LEU A 206 10.68 5.31 3.58
CA LEU A 206 10.51 5.00 5.00
C LEU A 206 11.60 5.63 5.87
N ARG A 207 12.87 5.62 5.41
CA ARG A 207 13.97 6.29 6.12
C ARG A 207 13.74 7.79 6.21
N ARG A 208 13.39 8.45 5.10
CA ARG A 208 13.09 9.89 5.08
C ARG A 208 11.94 10.24 6.02
N TRP A 209 10.88 9.46 6.00
CA TRP A 209 9.75 9.66 6.89
C TRP A 209 10.13 9.50 8.36
N ALA A 210 10.90 8.46 8.72
CA ALA A 210 11.32 8.22 10.10
C ALA A 210 12.25 9.34 10.63
N GLU A 211 13.04 9.97 9.76
CA GLU A 211 13.93 11.09 10.08
C GLU A 211 13.17 12.44 10.22
N THR A 212 11.98 12.56 9.62
CA THR A 212 11.18 13.79 9.68
C THR A 212 10.48 13.90 11.03
N PRO A 213 10.61 15.02 11.76
CA PRO A 213 9.86 15.24 12.99
C PRO A 213 8.33 15.18 12.78
N PRO A 214 7.55 14.74 13.78
CA PRO A 214 6.09 14.77 13.70
C PRO A 214 5.58 16.18 13.44
N GLY A 215 4.63 16.34 12.50
CA GLY A 215 4.00 17.63 12.21
C GLY A 215 4.80 18.60 11.33
N ALA A 216 5.87 18.16 10.69
CA ALA A 216 6.70 18.97 9.78
C ALA A 216 6.26 18.87 8.29
N GLY A 217 5.00 18.50 8.01
CA GLY A 217 4.45 18.36 6.66
C GLY A 217 3.51 19.50 6.25
#